data_4661de60ef1f7fa22a3c3bfdf3ce9152
#
_entry.id   4661de60ef1f7fa22a3c3bfdf3ce9152
#
_cell.length_a   1.000
_cell.length_b   1.000
_cell.length_c   1.000
_cell.angle_alpha   90.00
_cell.angle_beta   90.00
_cell.angle_gamma   90.00
#
_symmetry.space_group_name_H-M   'P 1'
#
loop_
_entity.id
_entity.type
_entity.pdbx_description
1 polymer ?
#
loop_
_entity_poly.entity_id
_entity_poly.type
_entity_poly.pdbx_seq_one_letter_code
_entity_poly.pdbx_strand_id
1 'polypeptide(L)'
;MDDRAMVRQALAADTRETFDRRVDEQAAALRAAIHDGDFDGEGFAVGLEVECYAVDDDGKLTTVPETLFATSGRTREIGRHNIELNSTPQPFDPAGLTAQATELRTAIDDIRDEAAAGDADHQIILDGMWTIPPTEGSQAYLGAVSEDDGLVIAENMQPKPRYQAIDNALIEQAGGPIPLSVPGTDASFPTILVESLTTSIQPHLQIPAAAAFPAYF
;
A
#
# COMPACT_ATOMS: atom_id res chain seq x y z
N MET A 1 -23.51 -5.95 3.36
CA MET A 1 -22.99 -5.98 4.75
C MET A 1 -22.31 -4.65 4.93
N ASP A 2 -22.49 -3.96 6.03
CA ASP A 2 -21.82 -2.72 6.35
C ASP A 2 -20.31 -3.00 6.56
N ASP A 3 -19.44 -2.10 6.12
CA ASP A 3 -17.97 -2.27 6.18
C ASP A 3 -17.48 -2.56 7.61
N ARG A 4 -18.04 -1.90 8.61
CA ARG A 4 -17.72 -2.14 10.02
C ARG A 4 -18.15 -3.52 10.52
N ALA A 5 -19.28 -4.02 10.05
CA ALA A 5 -19.70 -5.38 10.34
C ALA A 5 -18.74 -6.41 9.71
N MET A 6 -18.18 -6.12 8.52
CA MET A 6 -17.14 -6.95 7.91
C MET A 6 -15.87 -6.97 8.73
N VAL A 7 -15.43 -5.81 9.24
CA VAL A 7 -14.26 -5.72 10.13
C VAL A 7 -14.46 -6.53 11.40
N ARG A 8 -15.61 -6.37 12.10
CA ARG A 8 -15.90 -7.14 13.32
C ARG A 8 -15.93 -8.64 13.04
N GLN A 9 -16.53 -9.04 11.91
CA GLN A 9 -16.54 -10.46 11.51
C GLN A 9 -15.12 -10.98 11.25
N ALA A 10 -14.26 -10.21 10.59
CA ALA A 10 -12.87 -10.58 10.34
C ALA A 10 -12.07 -10.76 11.64
N LEU A 11 -12.37 -9.96 12.67
CA LEU A 11 -11.71 -10.00 13.98
C LEU A 11 -12.30 -11.05 14.95
N ALA A 12 -13.43 -11.66 14.63
CA ALA A 12 -14.05 -12.65 15.49
C ALA A 12 -13.16 -13.90 15.64
N ALA A 13 -13.14 -14.49 16.83
CA ALA A 13 -12.24 -15.60 17.17
C ALA A 13 -12.41 -16.82 16.27
N ASP A 14 -13.65 -17.18 15.92
CA ASP A 14 -13.98 -18.28 15.02
C ASP A 14 -13.51 -18.02 13.57
N THR A 15 -13.55 -16.76 13.14
CA THR A 15 -13.03 -16.34 11.84
C THR A 15 -11.50 -16.43 11.82
N ARG A 16 -10.80 -16.04 12.89
CA ARG A 16 -9.34 -16.17 13.02
C ARG A 16 -8.91 -17.64 12.97
N GLU A 17 -9.57 -18.51 13.74
CA GLU A 17 -9.28 -19.95 13.70
C GLU A 17 -9.49 -20.55 12.29
N THR A 18 -10.56 -20.13 11.62
CA THR A 18 -10.84 -20.55 10.24
C THR A 18 -9.79 -20.01 9.26
N PHE A 19 -9.32 -18.78 9.47
CA PHE A 19 -8.27 -18.16 8.66
C PHE A 19 -6.96 -18.93 8.81
N ASP A 20 -6.51 -19.20 10.04
CA ASP A 20 -5.25 -19.92 10.30
C ASP A 20 -5.24 -21.28 9.63
N ARG A 21 -6.32 -22.05 9.77
CA ARG A 21 -6.45 -23.33 9.09
C ARG A 21 -6.40 -23.21 7.57
N ARG A 22 -7.05 -22.18 6.99
CA ARG A 22 -7.01 -21.94 5.54
C ARG A 22 -5.63 -21.52 5.07
N VAL A 23 -4.89 -20.75 5.85
CA VAL A 23 -3.50 -20.38 5.53
C VAL A 23 -2.64 -21.64 5.43
N ASP A 24 -2.75 -22.56 6.38
CA ASP A 24 -2.01 -23.83 6.35
C ASP A 24 -2.36 -24.69 5.12
N GLU A 25 -3.66 -24.83 4.83
CA GLU A 25 -4.15 -25.58 3.66
C GLU A 25 -3.65 -24.94 2.34
N GLN A 26 -3.75 -23.61 2.22
CA GLN A 26 -3.32 -22.88 1.02
C GLN A 26 -1.80 -22.87 0.86
N ALA A 27 -1.05 -22.77 1.96
CA ALA A 27 0.41 -22.87 1.93
C ALA A 27 0.87 -24.25 1.44
N ALA A 28 0.18 -25.32 1.85
CA ALA A 28 0.46 -26.67 1.34
C ALA A 28 0.16 -26.80 -0.16
N ALA A 29 -0.99 -26.27 -0.60
CA ALA A 29 -1.36 -26.26 -2.03
C ALA A 29 -0.38 -25.45 -2.87
N LEU A 30 0.05 -24.27 -2.37
CA LEU A 30 1.03 -23.41 -3.05
C LEU A 30 2.39 -24.12 -3.21
N ARG A 31 2.86 -24.80 -2.14
CA ARG A 31 4.12 -25.57 -2.22
C ARG A 31 4.03 -26.68 -3.27
N ALA A 32 2.90 -27.39 -3.37
CA ALA A 32 2.69 -28.41 -4.38
C ALA A 32 2.71 -27.79 -5.80
N ALA A 33 1.98 -26.70 -6.01
CA ALA A 33 1.93 -26.00 -7.30
C ALA A 33 3.32 -25.47 -7.75
N ILE A 34 4.13 -24.96 -6.80
CA ILE A 34 5.52 -24.56 -7.07
C ILE A 34 6.36 -25.78 -7.49
N HIS A 35 6.23 -26.89 -6.77
CA HIS A 35 6.96 -28.12 -7.08
C HIS A 35 6.55 -28.70 -8.45
N ASP A 36 5.29 -28.60 -8.81
CA ASP A 36 4.73 -29.13 -10.06
C ASP A 36 4.98 -28.18 -11.27
N GLY A 37 5.57 -26.98 -11.02
CA GLY A 37 5.91 -26.02 -12.06
C GLY A 37 4.75 -25.15 -12.54
N ASP A 38 3.64 -25.08 -11.79
CA ASP A 38 2.45 -24.29 -12.17
C ASP A 38 2.73 -22.78 -12.26
N PHE A 39 3.81 -22.32 -11.64
CA PHE A 39 4.27 -20.93 -11.66
C PHE A 39 5.48 -20.70 -12.55
N ASP A 40 5.94 -21.71 -13.29
CA ASP A 40 7.07 -21.55 -14.20
C ASP A 40 6.66 -20.70 -15.41
N GLY A 41 7.56 -19.81 -15.83
CA GLY A 41 7.36 -18.86 -16.91
C GLY A 41 8.38 -19.03 -18.03
N GLU A 42 8.17 -18.34 -19.15
CA GLU A 42 9.06 -18.43 -20.32
C GLU A 42 10.39 -17.67 -20.15
N GLY A 43 10.55 -16.87 -19.07
CA GLY A 43 11.75 -16.08 -18.88
C GLY A 43 11.64 -15.13 -17.69
N PHE A 44 12.64 -14.25 -17.57
CA PHE A 44 12.61 -13.19 -16.58
C PHE A 44 11.75 -12.03 -17.07
N ALA A 45 10.88 -11.54 -16.21
CA ALA A 45 10.13 -10.30 -16.44
C ALA A 45 10.18 -9.41 -15.20
N VAL A 46 10.03 -8.10 -15.38
CA VAL A 46 9.99 -7.12 -14.31
C VAL A 46 8.77 -6.22 -14.44
N GLY A 47 8.07 -6.03 -13.33
CA GLY A 47 7.07 -4.99 -13.12
C GLY A 47 7.53 -4.06 -12.01
N LEU A 48 7.00 -2.84 -11.97
CA LEU A 48 7.32 -1.84 -10.96
C LEU A 48 6.04 -1.27 -10.38
N GLU A 49 6.01 -1.09 -9.07
CA GLU A 49 5.05 -0.29 -8.34
C GLU A 49 5.78 0.96 -7.82
N VAL A 50 5.17 2.12 -7.98
CA VAL A 50 5.74 3.41 -7.57
C VAL A 50 4.71 4.15 -6.77
N GLU A 51 5.00 4.37 -5.49
CA GLU A 51 4.14 5.12 -4.59
C GLU A 51 4.46 6.61 -4.63
N CYS A 52 3.43 7.43 -4.53
CA CYS A 52 3.52 8.88 -4.58
C CYS A 52 2.66 9.51 -3.48
N TYR A 53 2.95 10.77 -3.14
CA TYR A 53 2.11 11.62 -2.28
C TYR A 53 1.33 12.64 -3.09
N ALA A 54 0.14 13.00 -2.58
CA ALA A 54 -0.56 14.20 -3.02
C ALA A 54 -0.28 15.37 -2.09
N VAL A 55 0.00 16.53 -2.66
CA VAL A 55 0.10 17.80 -1.93
C VAL A 55 -0.84 18.83 -2.55
N ASP A 56 -1.28 19.80 -1.76
CA ASP A 56 -2.09 20.92 -2.18
C ASP A 56 -1.22 22.07 -2.78
N ASP A 57 -1.86 23.17 -3.16
CA ASP A 57 -1.23 24.37 -3.72
C ASP A 57 -0.29 25.10 -2.74
N ASP A 58 -0.48 24.92 -1.43
CA ASP A 58 0.43 25.38 -0.39
C ASP A 58 1.61 24.43 -0.13
N GLY A 59 1.69 23.32 -0.89
CA GLY A 59 2.70 22.28 -0.72
C GLY A 59 2.52 21.47 0.56
N LYS A 60 1.27 21.33 1.06
CA LYS A 60 0.93 20.52 2.21
C LYS A 60 0.36 19.19 1.79
N LEU A 61 0.67 18.14 2.56
CA LEU A 61 0.12 16.81 2.32
C LEU A 61 -1.41 16.86 2.37
N THR A 62 -2.05 16.25 1.39
CA THR A 62 -3.51 16.25 1.24
C THR A 62 -4.03 14.91 0.72
N THR A 63 -5.35 14.72 0.76
CA THR A 63 -5.99 13.52 0.22
C THR A 63 -5.90 13.50 -1.30
N VAL A 64 -5.54 12.34 -1.86
CA VAL A 64 -5.55 12.12 -3.32
C VAL A 64 -6.98 12.27 -3.86
N PRO A 65 -7.20 13.10 -4.89
CA PRO A 65 -8.51 13.21 -5.54
C PRO A 65 -9.01 11.88 -6.08
N GLU A 66 -10.28 11.54 -5.81
CA GLU A 66 -10.90 10.28 -6.27
C GLU A 66 -10.84 10.09 -7.79
N THR A 67 -10.88 11.19 -8.55
CA THR A 67 -10.80 11.17 -10.01
C THR A 67 -9.51 10.55 -10.54
N LEU A 68 -8.40 10.69 -9.80
CA LEU A 68 -7.11 10.13 -10.22
C LEU A 68 -7.07 8.60 -10.22
N PHE A 69 -7.97 7.95 -9.50
CA PHE A 69 -8.08 6.48 -9.47
C PHE A 69 -8.95 5.90 -10.60
N ALA A 70 -9.50 6.73 -11.47
CA ALA A 70 -10.30 6.26 -12.60
C ALA A 70 -9.45 5.64 -13.73
N THR A 71 -8.16 5.96 -13.78
CA THR A 71 -7.22 5.45 -14.78
C THR A 71 -6.67 4.10 -14.32
N SER A 72 -6.59 3.14 -15.24
CA SER A 72 -6.00 1.82 -14.99
C SER A 72 -4.53 1.93 -14.59
N GLY A 73 -4.06 1.03 -13.71
CA GLY A 73 -2.69 1.04 -13.22
C GLY A 73 -2.46 2.01 -12.05
N ARG A 74 -3.52 2.60 -11.50
CA ARG A 74 -3.46 3.45 -10.29
C ARG A 74 -4.27 2.82 -9.17
N THR A 75 -3.63 2.61 -8.05
CA THR A 75 -4.24 1.97 -6.87
C THR A 75 -4.13 2.82 -5.62
N ARG A 76 -5.03 2.53 -4.67
CA ARG A 76 -5.05 3.20 -3.36
C ARG A 76 -4.18 2.44 -2.40
N GLU A 77 -3.29 3.16 -1.75
CA GLU A 77 -2.51 2.71 -0.63
C GLU A 77 -3.22 2.88 0.71
N ILE A 78 -2.55 2.55 1.83
CA ILE A 78 -3.13 2.59 3.17
C ILE A 78 -3.55 4.01 3.57
N GLY A 79 -2.75 5.03 3.25
CA GLY A 79 -3.05 6.44 3.50
C GLY A 79 -3.92 7.05 2.40
N ARG A 80 -4.83 7.97 2.78
CA ARG A 80 -5.61 8.73 1.79
C ARG A 80 -4.77 9.66 0.94
N HIS A 81 -3.58 9.98 1.37
CA HIS A 81 -2.62 10.85 0.70
C HIS A 81 -1.68 10.12 -0.26
N ASN A 82 -1.75 8.78 -0.30
CA ASN A 82 -0.91 7.94 -1.14
C ASN A 82 -1.66 7.46 -2.38
N ILE A 83 -0.94 7.40 -3.49
CA ILE A 83 -1.36 6.74 -4.72
C ILE A 83 -0.21 5.93 -5.28
N GLU A 84 -0.50 4.73 -5.73
CA GLU A 84 0.45 3.82 -6.34
C GLU A 84 0.23 3.75 -7.85
N LEU A 85 1.32 3.77 -8.60
CA LEU A 85 1.37 3.57 -10.04
C LEU A 85 1.95 2.19 -10.35
N ASN A 86 1.18 1.36 -11.04
CA ASN A 86 1.56 0.01 -11.42
C ASN A 86 1.92 -0.04 -12.89
N SER A 87 3.12 -0.55 -13.20
CA SER A 87 3.55 -0.76 -14.58
C SER A 87 3.15 -2.13 -15.12
N THR A 88 3.04 -2.26 -16.43
CA THR A 88 2.88 -3.53 -17.10
C THR A 88 4.19 -4.33 -17.06
N PRO A 89 4.21 -5.59 -16.61
CA PRO A 89 5.42 -6.39 -16.62
C PRO A 89 6.02 -6.51 -18.02
N GLN A 90 7.34 -6.34 -18.14
CA GLN A 90 8.10 -6.41 -19.37
C GLN A 90 9.22 -7.45 -19.26
N PRO A 91 9.72 -8.03 -20.37
CA PRO A 91 10.91 -8.88 -20.34
C PRO A 91 12.09 -8.17 -19.63
N PHE A 92 12.83 -8.91 -18.80
CA PHE A 92 13.99 -8.37 -18.12
C PHE A 92 15.22 -8.34 -19.05
N ASP A 93 15.15 -7.46 -20.05
CA ASP A 93 16.20 -7.19 -21.01
C ASP A 93 16.30 -5.67 -21.31
N PRO A 94 17.28 -5.19 -22.10
CA PRO A 94 17.44 -3.76 -22.36
C PRO A 94 16.22 -3.11 -23.02
N ALA A 95 15.47 -3.84 -23.85
CA ALA A 95 14.28 -3.30 -24.51
C ALA A 95 13.11 -3.20 -23.53
N GLY A 96 12.88 -4.24 -22.73
CA GLY A 96 11.85 -4.25 -21.68
C GLY A 96 12.11 -3.21 -20.61
N LEU A 97 13.36 -3.03 -20.14
CA LEU A 97 13.72 -1.98 -19.19
C LEU A 97 13.50 -0.57 -19.76
N THR A 98 13.74 -0.40 -21.06
CA THR A 98 13.44 0.87 -21.74
C THR A 98 11.94 1.13 -21.81
N ALA A 99 11.15 0.09 -22.11
CA ALA A 99 9.69 0.16 -22.11
C ALA A 99 9.15 0.51 -20.72
N GLN A 100 9.64 -0.14 -19.66
CA GLN A 100 9.30 0.18 -18.25
C GLN A 100 9.56 1.65 -17.91
N ALA A 101 10.78 2.13 -18.22
CA ALA A 101 11.15 3.51 -17.94
C ALA A 101 10.28 4.52 -18.71
N THR A 102 9.85 4.18 -19.92
CA THR A 102 8.96 5.01 -20.73
C THR A 102 7.54 5.03 -20.14
N GLU A 103 7.00 3.85 -19.82
CA GLU A 103 5.67 3.70 -19.24
C GLU A 103 5.56 4.48 -17.90
N LEU A 104 6.53 4.32 -17.00
CA LEU A 104 6.53 5.03 -15.72
C LEU A 104 6.62 6.55 -15.88
N ARG A 105 7.48 7.05 -16.79
CA ARG A 105 7.54 8.49 -17.05
C ARG A 105 6.20 9.02 -17.53
N THR A 106 5.60 8.33 -18.50
CA THR A 106 4.28 8.70 -19.01
C THR A 106 3.23 8.69 -17.91
N ALA A 107 3.19 7.63 -17.09
CA ALA A 107 2.23 7.53 -15.98
C ALA A 107 2.40 8.65 -14.94
N ILE A 108 3.65 9.03 -14.64
CA ILE A 108 3.97 10.13 -13.71
C ILE A 108 3.59 11.49 -14.31
N ASP A 109 3.89 11.70 -15.58
CA ASP A 109 3.55 12.96 -16.27
C ASP A 109 2.02 13.10 -16.39
N ASP A 110 1.32 12.05 -16.82
CA ASP A 110 -0.15 12.03 -16.95
C ASP A 110 -0.85 12.30 -15.60
N ILE A 111 -0.42 11.63 -14.52
CA ILE A 111 -1.06 11.86 -13.21
C ILE A 111 -0.80 13.26 -12.67
N ARG A 112 0.35 13.85 -12.94
CA ARG A 112 0.68 15.24 -12.56
C ARG A 112 -0.18 16.24 -13.33
N ASP A 113 -0.31 16.03 -14.64
CA ASP A 113 -1.15 16.89 -15.48
C ASP A 113 -2.63 16.79 -15.08
N GLU A 114 -3.14 15.58 -14.80
CA GLU A 114 -4.51 15.38 -14.33
C GLU A 114 -4.73 16.00 -12.94
N ALA A 115 -3.78 15.89 -12.03
CA ALA A 115 -3.87 16.46 -10.68
C ALA A 115 -3.90 17.99 -10.73
N ALA A 116 -3.05 18.60 -11.57
CA ALA A 116 -2.99 20.04 -11.77
C ALA A 116 -4.22 20.59 -12.52
N ALA A 117 -4.86 19.80 -13.37
CA ALA A 117 -6.08 20.19 -14.09
C ALA A 117 -7.36 20.07 -13.24
N GLY A 118 -7.28 19.48 -12.04
CA GLY A 118 -8.40 19.34 -11.11
C GLY A 118 -8.81 20.65 -10.45
N ASP A 119 -9.98 20.63 -9.78
CA ASP A 119 -10.56 21.83 -9.15
C ASP A 119 -9.72 22.42 -7.98
N ALA A 120 -8.77 21.67 -7.44
CA ALA A 120 -8.00 22.03 -6.25
C ALA A 120 -6.47 22.13 -6.48
N ASP A 121 -6.01 22.16 -7.73
CA ASP A 121 -4.58 22.33 -8.12
C ASP A 121 -3.62 21.45 -7.30
N HIS A 122 -3.92 20.15 -7.24
CA HIS A 122 -3.08 19.19 -6.54
C HIS A 122 -1.79 18.89 -7.31
N GLN A 123 -0.75 18.55 -6.56
CA GLN A 123 0.51 18.06 -7.13
C GLN A 123 0.79 16.64 -6.65
N ILE A 124 1.31 15.80 -7.55
CA ILE A 124 1.77 14.44 -7.21
C ILE A 124 3.31 14.45 -7.14
N ILE A 125 3.82 14.07 -5.99
CA ILE A 125 5.26 14.09 -5.72
C ILE A 125 5.80 12.69 -5.42
N LEU A 126 7.03 12.48 -5.85
CA LEU A 126 7.85 11.32 -5.54
C LEU A 126 8.82 11.72 -4.42
N ASP A 127 8.64 11.15 -3.25
CA ASP A 127 9.56 11.31 -2.11
C ASP A 127 9.54 10.00 -1.32
N GLY A 128 10.68 9.50 -0.92
CA GLY A 128 10.77 8.22 -0.19
C GLY A 128 10.37 8.32 1.28
N MET A 129 10.29 9.52 1.81
CA MET A 129 9.93 9.77 3.21
C MET A 129 9.07 11.02 3.35
N TRP A 130 8.21 10.99 4.33
CA TRP A 130 7.38 12.12 4.71
C TRP A 130 8.23 13.32 5.18
N THR A 131 8.45 14.25 4.28
CA THR A 131 9.13 15.52 4.56
C THR A 131 8.18 16.71 4.57
N ILE A 132 6.95 16.51 4.09
CA ILE A 132 5.92 17.54 3.94
C ILE A 132 4.75 17.23 4.87
N PRO A 133 4.56 17.98 5.98
CA PRO A 133 3.44 17.73 6.87
C PRO A 133 2.11 18.22 6.27
N PRO A 134 0.96 17.64 6.67
CA PRO A 134 -0.35 18.21 6.41
C PRO A 134 -0.55 19.51 7.22
N THR A 135 -1.59 20.27 6.89
CA THR A 135 -1.86 21.58 7.52
C THR A 135 -2.01 21.49 9.03
N GLU A 136 -2.63 20.44 9.58
CA GLU A 136 -2.81 20.18 11.00
C GLU A 136 -1.55 19.67 11.70
N GLY A 137 -0.51 19.33 10.95
CA GLY A 137 0.72 18.71 11.43
C GLY A 137 0.65 17.19 11.52
N SER A 138 1.80 16.53 11.38
CA SER A 138 1.92 15.07 11.27
C SER A 138 1.31 14.31 12.45
N GLN A 139 1.53 14.79 13.67
CA GLN A 139 1.02 14.12 14.88
C GLN A 139 -0.50 14.14 14.96
N ALA A 140 -1.14 15.27 14.62
CA ALA A 140 -2.59 15.37 14.61
C ALA A 140 -3.19 14.51 13.50
N TYR A 141 -2.60 14.53 12.32
CA TYR A 141 -3.05 13.74 11.18
C TYR A 141 -2.99 12.23 11.42
N LEU A 142 -1.86 11.74 11.93
CA LEU A 142 -1.65 10.31 12.22
C LEU A 142 -2.42 9.85 13.47
N GLY A 143 -2.70 10.78 14.39
CA GLY A 143 -3.46 10.52 15.60
C GLY A 143 -4.97 10.68 15.44
N ALA A 144 -5.46 11.14 14.29
CA ALA A 144 -6.88 11.33 14.04
C ALA A 144 -7.61 9.98 13.95
N VAL A 145 -8.35 9.64 14.99
CA VAL A 145 -9.11 8.40 15.09
C VAL A 145 -10.52 8.65 15.60
N SER A 146 -11.44 7.80 15.19
CA SER A 146 -12.74 7.65 15.81
C SER A 146 -12.91 6.23 16.36
N GLU A 147 -13.75 6.06 17.37
CA GLU A 147 -14.07 4.76 17.94
C GLU A 147 -15.50 4.36 17.58
N ASP A 148 -15.71 3.11 17.22
CA ASP A 148 -17.01 2.56 16.95
C ASP A 148 -17.11 1.11 17.46
N ASP A 149 -17.79 0.96 18.60
CA ASP A 149 -18.06 -0.34 19.21
C ASP A 149 -16.81 -1.22 19.33
N GLY A 150 -15.74 -0.64 19.90
CA GLY A 150 -14.45 -1.29 20.13
C GLY A 150 -13.50 -1.35 18.95
N LEU A 151 -13.89 -0.80 17.79
CA LEU A 151 -12.98 -0.61 16.66
C LEU A 151 -12.36 0.77 16.72
N VAL A 152 -11.05 0.84 16.47
CA VAL A 152 -10.32 2.08 16.21
C VAL A 152 -10.31 2.31 14.70
N ILE A 153 -10.75 3.48 14.26
CA ILE A 153 -10.87 3.84 12.85
C ILE A 153 -9.97 5.06 12.59
N ALA A 154 -8.88 4.85 11.88
CA ALA A 154 -8.02 5.95 11.44
C ALA A 154 -8.75 6.80 10.38
N GLU A 155 -8.93 8.10 10.64
CA GLU A 155 -9.70 9.00 9.77
C GLU A 155 -9.00 9.25 8.43
N ASN A 156 -7.68 9.22 8.43
CA ASN A 156 -6.84 9.47 7.25
C ASN A 156 -6.35 8.19 6.55
N MET A 157 -6.83 7.02 6.98
CA MET A 157 -6.67 5.75 6.29
C MET A 157 -7.75 5.58 5.22
N GLN A 158 -7.43 4.86 4.15
CA GLN A 158 -8.43 4.48 3.15
C GLN A 158 -9.55 3.65 3.80
N PRO A 159 -10.82 3.97 3.54
CA PRO A 159 -11.96 3.35 4.22
C PRO A 159 -12.26 1.95 3.66
N LYS A 160 -11.25 1.09 3.62
CA LYS A 160 -11.39 -0.30 3.15
C LYS A 160 -11.45 -1.23 4.36
N PRO A 161 -12.43 -2.13 4.46
CA PRO A 161 -12.58 -3.06 5.58
C PRO A 161 -11.31 -3.87 5.87
N ARG A 162 -10.55 -4.25 4.83
CA ARG A 162 -9.31 -5.01 5.00
C ARG A 162 -8.25 -4.22 5.76
N TYR A 163 -8.08 -2.92 5.49
CA TYR A 163 -7.09 -2.09 6.19
C TYR A 163 -7.49 -1.89 7.65
N GLN A 164 -8.76 -1.61 7.89
CA GLN A 164 -9.29 -1.47 9.25
C GLN A 164 -9.19 -2.77 10.06
N ALA A 165 -9.41 -3.92 9.43
CA ALA A 165 -9.27 -5.21 10.09
C ALA A 165 -7.80 -5.51 10.45
N ILE A 166 -6.86 -5.27 9.54
CA ILE A 166 -5.43 -5.44 9.78
C ILE A 166 -4.97 -4.49 10.89
N ASP A 167 -5.36 -3.22 10.83
CA ASP A 167 -5.03 -2.19 11.82
C ASP A 167 -5.46 -2.62 13.22
N ASN A 168 -6.73 -2.92 13.40
CA ASN A 168 -7.26 -3.34 14.71
C ASN A 168 -6.64 -4.66 15.20
N ALA A 169 -6.36 -5.61 14.31
CA ALA A 169 -5.70 -6.86 14.68
C ALA A 169 -4.26 -6.62 15.16
N LEU A 170 -3.51 -5.75 14.48
CA LEU A 170 -2.13 -5.44 14.86
C LEU A 170 -2.05 -4.66 16.17
N ILE A 171 -2.95 -3.68 16.39
CA ILE A 171 -3.03 -2.94 17.66
C ILE A 171 -3.39 -3.86 18.81
N GLU A 172 -4.36 -4.76 18.62
CA GLU A 172 -4.70 -5.78 19.64
C GLU A 172 -3.50 -6.67 19.95
N GLN A 173 -2.79 -7.16 18.92
CA GLN A 173 -1.60 -8.00 19.09
C GLN A 173 -0.44 -7.25 19.75
N ALA A 174 -0.25 -5.97 19.47
CA ALA A 174 0.76 -5.13 20.10
C ALA A 174 0.41 -4.78 21.56
N GLY A 175 -0.83 -4.97 21.96
CA GLY A 175 -1.33 -4.61 23.29
C GLY A 175 -1.57 -3.12 23.47
N GLY A 176 -1.69 -2.36 22.39
CA GLY A 176 -1.96 -0.92 22.39
C GLY A 176 -1.30 -0.18 21.23
N PRO A 177 -1.18 1.15 21.33
CA PRO A 177 -0.62 2.00 20.28
C PRO A 177 0.77 1.56 19.82
N ILE A 178 1.06 1.78 18.54
CA ILE A 178 2.32 1.40 17.90
C ILE A 178 3.45 2.34 18.36
N PRO A 179 4.48 1.86 19.06
CA PRO A 179 5.60 2.69 19.47
C PRO A 179 6.59 2.90 18.32
N LEU A 180 7.06 4.12 18.17
CA LEU A 180 8.18 4.48 17.29
C LEU A 180 9.28 5.12 18.14
N SER A 181 10.42 4.45 18.26
CA SER A 181 11.59 4.97 18.98
C SER A 181 12.80 4.98 18.06
N VAL A 182 13.22 6.18 17.66
CA VAL A 182 14.40 6.42 16.83
C VAL A 182 15.25 7.53 17.47
N PRO A 183 16.54 7.68 17.13
CA PRO A 183 17.37 8.74 17.70
C PRO A 183 16.74 10.12 17.58
N GLY A 184 16.42 10.72 18.74
CA GLY A 184 15.81 12.06 18.81
C GLY A 184 14.28 12.10 18.74
N THR A 185 13.59 10.96 18.62
CA THR A 185 12.12 10.90 18.58
C THR A 185 11.60 9.66 19.29
N ASP A 186 10.75 9.87 20.27
CA ASP A 186 9.90 8.84 20.87
C ASP A 186 8.45 9.24 20.66
N ALA A 187 7.71 8.45 19.93
CA ALA A 187 6.31 8.68 19.60
C ALA A 187 5.49 7.40 19.72
N SER A 188 4.17 7.54 19.80
CA SER A 188 3.25 6.41 19.82
C SER A 188 2.04 6.77 18.97
N PHE A 189 1.62 5.85 18.11
CA PHE A 189 0.55 6.05 17.14
C PHE A 189 -0.61 5.11 17.42
N PRO A 190 -1.85 5.59 17.40
CA PRO A 190 -3.03 4.77 17.70
C PRO A 190 -3.35 3.75 16.61
N THR A 191 -2.74 3.87 15.43
CA THR A 191 -3.02 3.04 14.25
C THR A 191 -1.75 2.78 13.44
N ILE A 192 -1.83 1.79 12.53
CA ILE A 192 -0.75 1.49 11.58
C ILE A 192 -0.63 2.52 10.46
N LEU A 193 -1.46 3.57 10.46
CA LEU A 193 -1.36 4.64 9.46
C LEU A 193 0.04 5.27 9.42
N VAL A 194 0.82 5.16 10.49
CA VAL A 194 2.24 5.57 10.53
C VAL A 194 3.08 4.92 9.42
N GLU A 195 2.69 3.76 8.93
CA GLU A 195 3.36 3.09 7.80
C GLU A 195 3.29 3.96 6.52
N SER A 196 2.20 4.69 6.31
CA SER A 196 2.00 5.58 5.15
C SER A 196 2.94 6.80 5.11
N LEU A 197 3.81 6.98 6.11
CA LEU A 197 4.88 7.99 6.11
C LEU A 197 6.02 7.69 5.14
N THR A 198 6.06 6.50 4.59
CA THR A 198 7.05 6.10 3.60
C THR A 198 6.35 5.76 2.28
N THR A 199 7.03 6.05 1.19
CA THR A 199 6.68 5.56 -0.14
C THR A 199 7.85 4.78 -0.69
N SER A 200 7.57 3.89 -1.61
CA SER A 200 8.58 2.98 -2.14
C SER A 200 8.51 2.87 -3.67
N ILE A 201 9.58 2.32 -4.23
CA ILE A 201 9.58 1.72 -5.56
C ILE A 201 9.78 0.24 -5.35
N GLN A 202 8.80 -0.56 -5.75
CA GLN A 202 8.79 -2.01 -5.56
C GLN A 202 9.03 -2.71 -6.90
N PRO A 203 10.25 -3.23 -7.16
CA PRO A 203 10.50 -4.05 -8.33
C PRO A 203 10.03 -5.48 -8.09
N HIS A 204 9.15 -5.98 -8.95
CA HIS A 204 8.64 -7.34 -8.98
C HIS A 204 9.35 -8.10 -10.08
N LEU A 205 10.17 -9.08 -9.72
CA LEU A 205 10.90 -9.90 -10.67
C LEU A 205 10.24 -11.29 -10.82
N GLN A 206 9.71 -11.57 -12.01
CA GLN A 206 9.33 -12.93 -12.37
C GLN A 206 10.58 -13.71 -12.73
N ILE A 207 10.71 -14.92 -12.20
CA ILE A 207 11.77 -15.87 -12.54
C ILE A 207 11.23 -17.04 -13.37
N PRO A 208 12.03 -17.66 -14.26
CA PRO A 208 11.55 -18.70 -15.15
C PRO A 208 11.16 -20.02 -14.46
N ALA A 209 11.75 -20.30 -13.28
CA ALA A 209 11.45 -21.51 -12.53
C ALA A 209 11.24 -21.20 -11.07
N ALA A 210 10.00 -21.26 -10.58
CA ALA A 210 9.63 -20.89 -9.22
C ALA A 210 10.38 -21.71 -8.16
N ALA A 211 10.61 -23.01 -8.40
CA ALA A 211 11.38 -23.88 -7.50
C ALA A 211 12.86 -23.48 -7.38
N ALA A 212 13.38 -22.69 -8.31
CA ALA A 212 14.77 -22.21 -8.30
C ALA A 212 14.94 -20.85 -7.59
N PHE A 213 13.87 -20.28 -7.01
CA PHE A 213 13.90 -18.98 -6.32
C PHE A 213 15.11 -18.81 -5.38
N PRO A 214 15.47 -19.78 -4.51
CA PRO A 214 16.62 -19.63 -3.60
C PRO A 214 17.98 -19.50 -4.30
N ALA A 215 18.05 -19.83 -5.59
CA ALA A 215 19.30 -19.70 -6.37
C ALA A 215 19.47 -18.31 -7.00
N TYR A 216 18.42 -17.49 -6.99
CA TYR A 216 18.42 -16.12 -7.56
C TYR A 216 18.55 -15.03 -6.48
N PHE A 217 18.27 -15.39 -5.23
CA PHE A 217 18.31 -14.51 -4.06
C PHE A 217 19.08 -15.16 -2.89
#